data_bfd4abd3d6ba8dba9ae4e8f7a9c1eac1
#
_entry.id   bfd4abd3d6ba8dba9ae4e8f7a9c1eac1
#
_cell.length_a   1.000
_cell.length_b   1.000
_cell.length_c   1.000
_cell.angle_alpha   90.00
_cell.angle_beta   90.00
_cell.angle_gamma   90.00
#
_symmetry.space_group_name_H-M   'P 1'
#
loop_
_entity.id
_entity.type
_entity.pdbx_description
1 polymer ?
#
loop_
_entity_poly.entity_id
_entity_poly.type
_entity_poly.pdbx_seq_one_letter_code
_entity_poly.pdbx_strand_id
1 'polypeptide(L)'
;AFSSPVQIDRDSFAGMANTRPSASTSLTETIMRFAPAAAALSLALAMTASVSYGQVRDPDPRAGVLIARGQAALNAGDTQGAIDAFEAALAVDPGYTPILVRLGEAARADELQGKAIRYYREALERDPGNLAAISGEGAAMAEKGAMEKARLNLAKVQSLCGDNCPETRELAAAIAAGPHKQVLTAEATVEPQPQQN
;
A
#
# COMPACT_ATOMS: atom_id res chain seq x y z
N ALA A 1 -66.02 49.17 7.07
CA ALA A 1 -65.62 50.30 6.27
C ALA A 1 -64.73 49.80 5.17
N PHE A 2 -65.27 49.57 4.02
CA PHE A 2 -65.15 50.30 2.73
C PHE A 2 -63.64 50.40 2.32
N SER A 3 -63.17 49.82 1.22
CA SER A 3 -63.41 50.33 -0.11
C SER A 3 -62.95 49.37 -1.21
N SER A 4 -63.66 49.44 -2.26
CA SER A 4 -63.75 48.89 -3.56
C SER A 4 -62.46 48.72 -4.41
N PRO A 5 -62.56 47.93 -5.49
CA PRO A 5 -61.46 47.57 -6.33
C PRO A 5 -61.25 48.60 -7.45
N VAL A 6 -60.00 48.80 -7.83
CA VAL A 6 -59.65 49.55 -9.05
C VAL A 6 -59.49 48.56 -10.18
N GLN A 7 -60.45 48.66 -11.12
CA GLN A 7 -60.30 48.11 -12.48
C GLN A 7 -59.37 49.03 -13.28
N ILE A 8 -58.32 48.43 -13.87
CA ILE A 8 -57.54 49.08 -14.91
C ILE A 8 -57.65 48.25 -16.19
N ASP A 9 -58.09 48.98 -17.17
CA ASP A 9 -58.40 48.60 -18.54
C ASP A 9 -57.44 47.65 -19.22
N ARG A 10 -58.05 46.65 -19.86
CA ARG A 10 -57.51 45.98 -21.02
C ARG A 10 -57.89 46.85 -22.21
N ASP A 11 -56.90 47.34 -22.87
CA ASP A 11 -56.90 47.71 -24.32
C ASP A 11 -55.97 48.88 -24.52
N SER A 12 -54.77 48.59 -24.76
CA SER A 12 -53.86 49.38 -25.61
C SER A 12 -52.46 48.81 -25.54
N PHE A 13 -52.11 48.03 -26.45
CA PHE A 13 -50.83 48.03 -27.17
C PHE A 13 -50.80 46.85 -28.14
N ALA A 14 -51.57 46.94 -29.14
CA ALA A 14 -51.25 46.27 -30.39
C ALA A 14 -50.21 47.14 -31.14
N GLY A 15 -49.09 46.51 -31.42
CA GLY A 15 -48.11 47.07 -32.36
C GLY A 15 -46.75 47.34 -31.78
N MET A 16 -45.86 46.39 -31.98
CA MET A 16 -44.49 46.62 -32.48
C MET A 16 -43.79 45.31 -32.64
N ALA A 17 -43.80 44.79 -33.81
CA ALA A 17 -42.65 44.47 -34.62
C ALA A 17 -41.58 43.57 -33.97
N ASN A 18 -41.71 42.31 -34.35
CA ASN A 18 -40.66 41.53 -35.01
C ASN A 18 -39.21 42.05 -34.87
N THR A 19 -38.50 41.58 -33.86
CA THR A 19 -37.05 41.49 -33.96
C THR A 19 -36.64 40.05 -33.58
N ARG A 20 -36.22 39.32 -34.59
CA ARG A 20 -35.57 38.03 -34.50
C ARG A 20 -34.29 38.18 -33.66
N PRO A 21 -34.03 37.35 -32.70
CA PRO A 21 -32.65 37.01 -32.32
C PRO A 21 -32.26 35.73 -33.06
N SER A 22 -31.73 35.86 -34.22
CA SER A 22 -30.92 34.82 -34.84
C SER A 22 -29.50 35.01 -34.30
N ALA A 23 -29.04 34.17 -33.37
CA ALA A 23 -27.61 33.90 -33.19
C ALA A 23 -27.28 32.93 -32.05
N SER A 24 -28.27 32.25 -31.44
CA SER A 24 -27.90 31.29 -30.36
C SER A 24 -28.11 29.82 -30.70
N THR A 25 -28.61 29.51 -31.88
CA THR A 25 -28.87 28.13 -32.33
C THR A 25 -27.63 27.42 -32.90
N SER A 26 -26.59 28.14 -33.29
CA SER A 26 -25.43 27.53 -33.94
C SER A 26 -24.45 26.84 -32.97
N LEU A 27 -24.32 27.32 -31.74
CA LEU A 27 -23.41 26.76 -30.77
C LEU A 27 -23.90 25.43 -30.17
N THR A 28 -25.21 25.35 -29.90
CA THR A 28 -25.83 24.11 -29.40
C THR A 28 -25.89 23.00 -30.43
N GLU A 29 -26.18 23.35 -31.70
CA GLU A 29 -26.13 22.36 -32.79
C GLU A 29 -24.70 21.87 -33.06
N THR A 30 -23.70 22.74 -32.97
CA THR A 30 -22.30 22.36 -33.15
C THR A 30 -21.83 21.44 -32.01
N ILE A 31 -22.21 21.72 -30.77
CA ILE A 31 -21.88 20.90 -29.62
C ILE A 31 -22.55 19.51 -29.71
N MET A 32 -23.82 19.43 -30.11
CA MET A 32 -24.50 18.14 -30.28
C MET A 32 -23.92 17.28 -31.41
N ARG A 33 -23.36 17.91 -32.45
CA ARG A 33 -22.77 17.18 -33.58
C ARG A 33 -21.43 16.50 -33.22
N PHE A 34 -20.71 17.04 -32.26
CA PHE A 34 -19.41 16.50 -31.80
C PHE A 34 -19.50 15.73 -30.48
N ALA A 35 -20.65 15.76 -29.78
CA ALA A 35 -20.85 15.06 -28.51
C ALA A 35 -20.55 13.55 -28.58
N PRO A 36 -20.96 12.78 -29.63
CA PRO A 36 -20.66 11.37 -29.69
C PRO A 36 -19.16 11.09 -29.92
N ALA A 37 -18.48 11.96 -30.68
CA ALA A 37 -17.03 11.81 -30.93
C ALA A 37 -16.19 12.16 -29.68
N ALA A 38 -16.60 13.19 -28.94
CA ALA A 38 -15.95 13.57 -27.69
C ALA A 38 -16.16 12.51 -26.58
N ALA A 39 -17.37 11.93 -26.50
CA ALA A 39 -17.66 10.85 -25.56
C ALA A 39 -16.86 9.57 -25.87
N ALA A 40 -16.75 9.23 -27.17
CA ALA A 40 -15.95 8.07 -27.59
C ALA A 40 -14.45 8.26 -27.31
N LEU A 41 -13.92 9.46 -27.52
CA LEU A 41 -12.51 9.77 -27.22
C LEU A 41 -12.22 9.74 -25.72
N SER A 42 -13.15 10.23 -24.88
CA SER A 42 -13.03 10.18 -23.42
C SER A 42 -13.10 8.75 -22.90
N LEU A 43 -13.93 7.90 -23.49
CA LEU A 43 -14.02 6.49 -23.11
C LEU A 43 -12.77 5.72 -23.53
N ALA A 44 -12.20 6.00 -24.70
CA ALA A 44 -10.95 5.39 -25.17
C ALA A 44 -9.75 5.79 -24.28
N LEU A 45 -9.67 7.05 -23.85
CA LEU A 45 -8.64 7.50 -22.91
C LEU A 45 -8.79 6.87 -21.51
N ALA A 46 -10.01 6.66 -21.04
CA ALA A 46 -10.25 5.99 -19.77
C ALA A 46 -9.81 4.51 -19.77
N MET A 47 -9.95 3.82 -20.91
CA MET A 47 -9.50 2.43 -21.05
C MET A 47 -7.98 2.29 -21.09
N THR A 48 -7.23 3.30 -21.54
CA THR A 48 -5.77 3.25 -21.58
C THR A 48 -5.11 3.64 -20.24
N ALA A 49 -5.83 4.30 -19.33
CA ALA A 49 -5.31 4.69 -18.01
C ALA A 49 -5.37 3.57 -16.95
N SER A 50 -5.94 2.41 -17.26
CA SER A 50 -6.27 1.38 -16.26
C SER A 50 -5.22 0.29 -16.09
N VAL A 51 -4.02 0.39 -16.65
CA VAL A 51 -3.02 -0.70 -16.59
C VAL A 51 -1.68 -0.19 -16.06
N SER A 52 -1.71 0.41 -14.88
CA SER A 52 -0.47 0.68 -14.16
C SER A 52 -0.56 0.26 -12.69
N TYR A 53 -1.28 -0.84 -12.42
CA TYR A 53 -1.04 -1.58 -11.18
C TYR A 53 0.21 -2.42 -11.41
N GLY A 54 1.24 -2.14 -10.61
CA GLY A 54 2.57 -2.67 -10.71
C GLY A 54 2.62 -4.10 -11.23
N GLN A 55 3.08 -4.26 -12.46
CA GLN A 55 3.44 -5.58 -12.95
C GLN A 55 4.56 -6.09 -12.04
N VAL A 56 4.24 -7.08 -11.23
CA VAL A 56 5.26 -7.83 -10.49
C VAL A 56 6.17 -8.41 -11.56
N ARG A 57 7.36 -7.83 -11.72
CA ARG A 57 8.37 -8.33 -12.63
C ARG A 57 8.75 -9.75 -12.20
N ASP A 58 8.85 -10.66 -13.15
CA ASP A 58 9.39 -11.98 -12.86
C ASP A 58 10.88 -11.89 -12.50
N PRO A 59 11.36 -12.70 -11.56
CA PRO A 59 12.78 -12.75 -11.23
C PRO A 59 13.62 -13.28 -12.38
N ASP A 60 14.91 -12.94 -12.41
CA ASP A 60 15.89 -13.67 -13.25
C ASP A 60 15.69 -15.18 -13.02
N PRO A 61 15.67 -16.01 -14.07
CA PRO A 61 15.44 -17.45 -13.92
C PRO A 61 16.41 -18.13 -12.94
N ARG A 62 17.66 -17.68 -12.86
CA ARG A 62 18.65 -18.18 -11.91
C ARG A 62 18.32 -17.76 -10.47
N ALA A 63 17.86 -16.52 -10.27
CA ALA A 63 17.36 -16.07 -8.98
C ALA A 63 16.10 -16.85 -8.57
N GLY A 64 15.21 -17.16 -9.52
CA GLY A 64 14.01 -17.97 -9.29
C GLY A 64 14.32 -19.35 -8.70
N VAL A 65 15.37 -20.04 -9.20
CA VAL A 65 15.82 -21.32 -8.64
C VAL A 65 16.30 -21.16 -7.18
N LEU A 66 17.06 -20.10 -6.91
CA LEU A 66 17.57 -19.82 -5.56
C LEU A 66 16.44 -19.44 -4.60
N ILE A 67 15.45 -18.67 -5.07
CA ILE A 67 14.24 -18.33 -4.30
C ILE A 67 13.47 -19.60 -3.93
N ALA A 68 13.26 -20.50 -4.89
CA ALA A 68 12.58 -21.77 -4.63
C ALA A 68 13.35 -22.63 -3.61
N ARG A 69 14.69 -22.67 -3.69
CA ARG A 69 15.54 -23.35 -2.70
C ARG A 69 15.40 -22.73 -1.31
N GLY A 70 15.46 -21.40 -1.21
CA GLY A 70 15.30 -20.69 0.06
C GLY A 70 13.93 -20.95 0.68
N GLN A 71 12.87 -20.96 -0.13
CA GLN A 71 11.54 -21.27 0.36
C GLN A 71 11.42 -22.73 0.85
N ALA A 72 12.04 -23.68 0.17
CA ALA A 72 12.08 -25.07 0.60
C ALA A 72 12.84 -25.24 1.93
N ALA A 73 13.98 -24.56 2.08
CA ALA A 73 14.74 -24.54 3.32
C ALA A 73 13.94 -23.94 4.49
N LEU A 74 13.27 -22.81 4.25
CA LEU A 74 12.42 -22.16 5.27
C LEU A 74 11.27 -23.08 5.71
N ASN A 75 10.62 -23.76 4.78
CA ASN A 75 9.55 -24.71 5.07
C ASN A 75 10.06 -25.94 5.83
N ALA A 76 11.31 -26.30 5.67
CA ALA A 76 11.98 -27.39 6.41
C ALA A 76 12.51 -26.95 7.79
N GLY A 77 12.39 -25.65 8.15
CA GLY A 77 12.92 -25.10 9.40
C GLY A 77 14.42 -24.78 9.35
N ASP A 78 15.07 -24.92 8.19
CA ASP A 78 16.44 -24.50 7.96
C ASP A 78 16.48 -23.00 7.63
N THR A 79 16.37 -22.18 8.67
CA THR A 79 16.30 -20.73 8.55
C THR A 79 17.59 -20.13 7.99
N GLN A 80 18.75 -20.66 8.40
CA GLN A 80 20.03 -20.19 7.91
C GLN A 80 20.24 -20.55 6.43
N GLY A 81 19.92 -21.78 6.02
CA GLY A 81 19.97 -22.20 4.63
C GLY A 81 18.99 -21.41 3.75
N ALA A 82 17.86 -20.97 4.31
CA ALA A 82 16.93 -20.08 3.62
C ALA A 82 17.54 -18.69 3.41
N ILE A 83 18.15 -18.09 4.43
CA ILE A 83 18.82 -16.79 4.35
C ILE A 83 19.91 -16.83 3.28
N ASP A 84 20.78 -17.85 3.32
CA ASP A 84 21.89 -18.00 2.37
C ASP A 84 21.39 -18.10 0.92
N ALA A 85 20.32 -18.86 0.69
CA ALA A 85 19.73 -19.02 -0.64
C ALA A 85 19.08 -17.71 -1.13
N PHE A 86 18.38 -16.96 -0.26
CA PHE A 86 17.78 -15.69 -0.63
C PHE A 86 18.84 -14.58 -0.82
N GLU A 87 19.92 -14.55 -0.03
CA GLU A 87 21.03 -13.63 -0.25
C GLU A 87 21.73 -13.92 -1.59
N ALA A 88 21.93 -15.19 -1.95
CA ALA A 88 22.42 -15.57 -3.25
C ALA A 88 21.46 -15.14 -4.39
N ALA A 89 20.14 -15.28 -4.19
CA ALA A 89 19.16 -14.81 -5.15
C ALA A 89 19.21 -13.29 -5.32
N LEU A 90 19.36 -12.53 -4.23
CA LEU A 90 19.49 -11.07 -4.25
C LEU A 90 20.77 -10.63 -4.97
N ALA A 91 21.86 -11.38 -4.87
CA ALA A 91 23.11 -11.12 -5.61
C ALA A 91 22.93 -11.34 -7.11
N VAL A 92 22.07 -12.29 -7.53
CA VAL A 92 21.77 -12.55 -8.95
C VAL A 92 20.80 -11.52 -9.52
N ASP A 93 19.77 -11.15 -8.75
CA ASP A 93 18.75 -10.19 -9.17
C ASP A 93 18.50 -9.14 -8.07
N PRO A 94 19.39 -8.14 -7.94
CA PRO A 94 19.29 -7.12 -6.90
C PRO A 94 18.03 -6.24 -7.01
N GLY A 95 17.42 -6.16 -8.19
CA GLY A 95 16.23 -5.34 -8.44
C GLY A 95 14.91 -6.04 -8.12
N TYR A 96 14.92 -7.32 -7.76
CA TYR A 96 13.69 -8.05 -7.46
C TYR A 96 13.31 -7.91 -5.97
N THR A 97 12.54 -6.87 -5.68
CA THR A 97 12.11 -6.50 -4.32
C THR A 97 11.51 -7.64 -3.48
N PRO A 98 10.72 -8.59 -4.02
CA PRO A 98 10.17 -9.69 -3.22
C PRO A 98 11.22 -10.55 -2.50
N ILE A 99 12.47 -10.61 -2.96
CA ILE A 99 13.54 -11.32 -2.25
C ILE A 99 13.81 -10.70 -0.87
N LEU A 100 13.75 -9.38 -0.77
CA LEU A 100 13.95 -8.68 0.51
C LEU A 100 12.88 -9.03 1.53
N VAL A 101 11.63 -9.19 1.08
CA VAL A 101 10.54 -9.66 1.94
C VAL A 101 10.82 -11.07 2.45
N ARG A 102 11.25 -11.99 1.57
CA ARG A 102 11.63 -13.37 1.93
C ARG A 102 12.81 -13.43 2.91
N LEU A 103 13.81 -12.56 2.71
CA LEU A 103 14.92 -12.40 3.65
C LEU A 103 14.43 -11.91 5.02
N GLY A 104 13.48 -10.99 5.04
CA GLY A 104 12.85 -10.55 6.28
C GLY A 104 12.11 -11.67 7.01
N GLU A 105 11.34 -12.48 6.28
CA GLU A 105 10.63 -13.65 6.81
C GLU A 105 11.61 -14.68 7.39
N ALA A 106 12.66 -15.05 6.65
CA ALA A 106 13.66 -16.00 7.09
C ALA A 106 14.44 -15.49 8.33
N ALA A 107 14.82 -14.22 8.34
CA ALA A 107 15.50 -13.60 9.47
C ALA A 107 14.61 -13.54 10.72
N ARG A 108 13.28 -13.32 10.57
CA ARG A 108 12.34 -13.41 11.71
C ARG A 108 12.25 -14.83 12.26
N ALA A 109 12.16 -15.82 11.36
CA ALA A 109 12.11 -17.23 11.74
C ALA A 109 13.40 -17.67 12.46
N ASP A 110 14.53 -17.03 12.16
CA ASP A 110 15.84 -17.23 12.82
C ASP A 110 16.03 -16.33 14.07
N GLU A 111 14.95 -15.72 14.58
CA GLU A 111 14.97 -14.81 15.73
C GLU A 111 15.88 -13.58 15.59
N LEU A 112 16.24 -13.23 14.36
CA LEU A 112 17.08 -12.08 14.00
C LEU A 112 16.25 -10.84 13.68
N GLN A 113 15.38 -10.39 14.59
CA GLN A 113 14.40 -9.30 14.37
C GLN A 113 15.05 -8.01 13.87
N GLY A 114 16.27 -7.69 14.34
CA GLY A 114 17.01 -6.53 13.86
C GLY A 114 17.39 -6.61 12.38
N LYS A 115 17.80 -7.80 11.91
CA LYS A 115 18.12 -8.10 10.51
C LYS A 115 16.86 -8.10 9.67
N ALA A 116 15.78 -8.69 10.16
CA ALA A 116 14.47 -8.70 9.51
C ALA A 116 13.92 -7.28 9.26
N ILE A 117 13.92 -6.42 10.29
CA ILE A 117 13.50 -5.02 10.17
C ILE A 117 14.29 -4.30 9.07
N ARG A 118 15.59 -4.54 8.95
CA ARG A 118 16.43 -3.93 7.92
C ARG A 118 16.00 -4.36 6.52
N TYR A 119 15.77 -5.66 6.29
CA TYR A 119 15.34 -6.17 4.99
C TYR A 119 13.96 -5.65 4.59
N TYR A 120 12.99 -5.61 5.52
CA TYR A 120 11.68 -5.05 5.24
C TYR A 120 11.73 -3.55 4.93
N ARG A 121 12.58 -2.77 5.61
CA ARG A 121 12.78 -1.35 5.30
C ARG A 121 13.36 -1.15 3.92
N GLU A 122 14.35 -1.93 3.53
CA GLU A 122 14.90 -1.88 2.18
C GLU A 122 13.84 -2.24 1.13
N ALA A 123 12.97 -3.20 1.42
CA ALA A 123 11.81 -3.48 0.56
C ALA A 123 10.86 -2.28 0.46
N LEU A 124 10.60 -1.59 1.58
CA LEU A 124 9.72 -0.43 1.65
C LEU A 124 10.31 0.85 1.01
N GLU A 125 11.62 0.98 0.97
CA GLU A 125 12.29 2.05 0.20
C GLU A 125 12.02 1.92 -1.30
N ARG A 126 11.85 0.69 -1.80
CA ARG A 126 11.57 0.40 -3.21
C ARG A 126 10.07 0.36 -3.51
N ASP A 127 9.28 -0.15 -2.58
CA ASP A 127 7.82 -0.28 -2.67
C ASP A 127 7.16 0.12 -1.35
N PRO A 128 6.87 1.42 -1.13
CA PRO A 128 6.31 1.93 0.13
C PRO A 128 4.91 1.40 0.48
N GLY A 129 4.22 0.83 -0.51
CA GLY A 129 2.88 0.25 -0.38
C GLY A 129 2.88 -1.26 -0.16
N ASN A 130 4.03 -1.91 -0.08
CA ASN A 130 4.15 -3.36 0.06
C ASN A 130 3.57 -3.85 1.40
N LEU A 131 2.39 -4.44 1.35
CA LEU A 131 1.66 -4.88 2.54
C LEU A 131 2.44 -5.92 3.35
N ALA A 132 3.07 -6.90 2.68
CA ALA A 132 3.85 -7.94 3.34
C ALA A 132 5.07 -7.35 4.05
N ALA A 133 5.74 -6.36 3.44
CA ALA A 133 6.88 -5.69 4.07
C ALA A 133 6.46 -4.83 5.27
N ILE A 134 5.33 -4.09 5.18
CA ILE A 134 4.81 -3.29 6.31
C ILE A 134 4.41 -4.21 7.47
N SER A 135 3.67 -5.28 7.17
CA SER A 135 3.23 -6.25 8.17
C SER A 135 4.42 -6.97 8.81
N GLY A 136 5.35 -7.45 7.99
CA GLY A 136 6.55 -8.15 8.46
C GLY A 136 7.47 -7.27 9.30
N GLU A 137 7.68 -5.99 8.92
CA GLU A 137 8.43 -5.04 9.74
C GLU A 137 7.74 -4.81 11.08
N GLY A 138 6.41 -4.60 11.07
CA GLY A 138 5.62 -4.41 12.28
C GLY A 138 5.69 -5.62 13.21
N ALA A 139 5.60 -6.84 12.67
CA ALA A 139 5.70 -8.06 13.42
C ALA A 139 7.10 -8.24 14.06
N ALA A 140 8.16 -8.01 13.30
CA ALA A 140 9.53 -8.03 13.84
C ALA A 140 9.75 -6.95 14.92
N MET A 141 9.10 -5.80 14.82
CA MET A 141 9.10 -4.78 15.86
C MET A 141 8.35 -5.23 17.12
N ALA A 142 7.20 -5.90 17.00
CA ALA A 142 6.45 -6.44 18.13
C ALA A 142 7.27 -7.50 18.85
N GLU A 143 7.86 -8.44 18.14
CA GLU A 143 8.74 -9.49 18.64
C GLU A 143 9.97 -8.94 19.39
N LYS A 144 10.49 -7.80 18.93
CA LYS A 144 11.60 -7.07 19.58
C LYS A 144 11.16 -6.23 20.78
N GLY A 145 9.85 -6.08 21.01
CA GLY A 145 9.29 -5.24 22.08
C GLY A 145 9.01 -3.79 21.69
N ALA A 146 9.20 -3.40 20.44
CA ALA A 146 8.92 -2.04 19.95
C ALA A 146 7.43 -1.87 19.61
N MET A 147 6.55 -2.10 20.60
CA MET A 147 5.10 -2.23 20.42
C MET A 147 4.43 -1.02 19.78
N GLU A 148 4.86 0.20 20.14
CA GLU A 148 4.26 1.42 19.57
C GLU A 148 4.51 1.52 18.05
N LYS A 149 5.72 1.15 17.60
CA LYS A 149 6.05 1.12 16.17
C LYS A 149 5.28 0.03 15.42
N ALA A 150 5.11 -1.13 16.06
CA ALA A 150 4.30 -2.21 15.50
C ALA A 150 2.83 -1.77 15.31
N ARG A 151 2.25 -1.05 16.27
CA ARG A 151 0.88 -0.50 16.15
C ARG A 151 0.75 0.54 15.04
N LEU A 152 1.77 1.38 14.81
CA LEU A 152 1.78 2.32 13.68
C LEU A 152 1.77 1.59 12.33
N ASN A 153 2.55 0.51 12.20
CA ASN A 153 2.51 -0.32 11.01
C ASN A 153 1.15 -1.02 10.85
N LEU A 154 0.52 -1.49 11.94
CA LEU A 154 -0.83 -2.06 11.89
C LEU A 154 -1.84 -1.05 11.35
N ALA A 155 -1.86 0.16 11.87
CA ALA A 155 -2.75 1.21 11.38
C ALA A 155 -2.50 1.52 9.90
N LYS A 156 -1.23 1.51 9.45
CA LYS A 156 -0.87 1.69 8.04
C LYS A 156 -1.42 0.56 7.16
N VAL A 157 -1.24 -0.72 7.55
CA VAL A 157 -1.78 -1.86 6.81
C VAL A 157 -3.29 -1.81 6.75
N GLN A 158 -3.97 -1.54 7.89
CA GLN A 158 -5.43 -1.38 7.95
C GLN A 158 -5.94 -0.29 6.99
N SER A 159 -5.22 0.83 6.88
CA SER A 159 -5.60 1.90 5.96
C SER A 159 -5.46 1.52 4.48
N LEU A 160 -4.57 0.59 4.15
CA LEU A 160 -4.29 0.16 2.78
C LEU A 160 -5.16 -1.00 2.30
N CYS A 161 -5.45 -1.98 3.15
CA CYS A 161 -6.18 -3.20 2.75
C CYS A 161 -7.37 -3.54 3.66
N GLY A 162 -7.59 -2.78 4.74
CA GLY A 162 -8.69 -3.01 5.69
C GLY A 162 -8.37 -4.04 6.77
N ASP A 163 -9.35 -4.25 7.68
CA ASP A 163 -9.16 -5.08 8.87
C ASP A 163 -9.08 -6.59 8.56
N ASN A 164 -9.67 -7.02 7.44
CA ASN A 164 -9.83 -8.43 7.11
C ASN A 164 -8.75 -9.00 6.18
N CYS A 165 -7.79 -8.19 5.75
CA CYS A 165 -6.72 -8.72 4.91
C CYS A 165 -5.74 -9.59 5.72
N PRO A 166 -5.05 -10.54 5.07
CA PRO A 166 -4.13 -11.46 5.74
C PRO A 166 -3.06 -10.73 6.54
N GLU A 167 -2.44 -9.72 5.95
CA GLU A 167 -1.34 -8.96 6.54
C GLU A 167 -1.77 -8.20 7.82
N THR A 168 -2.99 -7.65 7.83
CA THR A 168 -3.55 -7.01 9.03
C THR A 168 -3.72 -8.02 10.16
N ARG A 169 -4.28 -9.21 9.85
CA ARG A 169 -4.51 -10.25 10.85
C ARG A 169 -3.20 -10.82 11.40
N GLU A 170 -2.23 -11.06 10.54
CA GLU A 170 -0.90 -11.55 10.93
C GLU A 170 -0.19 -10.56 11.86
N LEU A 171 -0.19 -9.28 11.51
CA LEU A 171 0.44 -8.26 12.35
C LEU A 171 -0.31 -8.06 13.67
N ALA A 172 -1.64 -8.09 13.65
CA ALA A 172 -2.44 -8.01 14.88
C ALA A 172 -2.14 -9.20 15.81
N ALA A 173 -2.00 -10.41 15.25
CA ALA A 173 -1.63 -11.61 16.00
C ALA A 173 -0.21 -11.50 16.60
N ALA A 174 0.77 -11.01 15.83
CA ALA A 174 2.14 -10.78 16.34
C ALA A 174 2.17 -9.74 17.48
N ILE A 175 1.40 -8.66 17.37
CA ILE A 175 1.26 -7.66 18.45
C ILE A 175 0.61 -8.27 19.69
N ALA A 176 -0.40 -9.11 19.52
CA ALA A 176 -1.06 -9.79 20.64
C ALA A 176 -0.14 -10.81 21.34
N ALA A 177 0.70 -11.51 20.59
CA ALA A 177 1.71 -12.43 21.13
C ALA A 177 2.81 -11.70 21.94
N GLY A 178 3.12 -10.47 21.54
CA GLY A 178 4.12 -9.63 22.21
C GLY A 178 5.57 -10.05 21.93
N PRO A 179 6.52 -9.49 22.70
CA PRO A 179 7.93 -9.74 22.48
C PRO A 179 8.32 -11.19 22.80
N HIS A 180 9.23 -11.72 21.98
CA HIS A 180 9.88 -12.98 22.30
C HIS A 180 10.64 -12.84 23.63
N LYS A 181 10.50 -13.82 24.51
CA LYS A 181 11.27 -13.83 25.75
C LYS A 181 12.74 -13.98 25.38
N GLN A 182 13.50 -12.91 25.50
CA GLN A 182 14.94 -13.02 25.43
C GLN A 182 15.38 -13.86 26.62
N VAL A 183 15.90 -15.04 26.37
CA VAL A 183 16.65 -15.79 27.39
C VAL A 183 17.92 -14.98 27.62
N LEU A 184 17.92 -14.13 28.63
CA LEU A 184 19.16 -13.54 29.15
C LEU A 184 20.02 -14.72 29.63
N THR A 185 20.96 -15.14 28.78
CA THR A 185 22.00 -16.06 29.22
C THR A 185 22.69 -15.44 30.44
N ALA A 186 22.84 -16.20 31.49
CA ALA A 186 23.31 -15.77 32.82
C ALA A 186 24.75 -15.22 32.84
N GLU A 187 25.32 -14.93 31.70
CA GLU A 187 26.68 -14.40 31.52
C GLU A 187 26.77 -12.86 31.71
N ALA A 188 25.63 -12.20 31.89
CA ALA A 188 25.60 -10.74 32.10
C ALA A 188 25.64 -10.32 33.57
N THR A 189 25.70 -11.24 34.52
CA THR A 189 25.88 -10.95 35.95
C THR A 189 27.32 -11.23 36.40
N VAL A 190 28.29 -10.58 35.76
CA VAL A 190 29.60 -10.42 36.40
C VAL A 190 29.48 -9.27 37.39
N GLU A 191 29.17 -9.60 38.65
CA GLU A 191 29.35 -8.63 39.73
C GLU A 191 30.84 -8.18 39.76
N PRO A 192 31.09 -6.87 39.75
CA PRO A 192 32.46 -6.40 39.92
C PRO A 192 32.93 -6.78 41.31
N GLN A 193 33.88 -7.72 41.41
CA GLN A 193 34.56 -8.00 42.67
C GLN A 193 35.32 -6.76 43.11
N PRO A 194 35.12 -6.30 44.37
CA PRO A 194 35.91 -5.20 44.91
C PRO A 194 37.34 -5.67 45.01
N GLN A 195 38.25 -4.97 44.32
CA GLN A 195 39.70 -5.17 44.52
C GLN A 195 40.06 -4.76 45.93
N GLN A 196 40.43 -5.74 46.76
CA GLN A 196 41.06 -5.48 48.04
C GLN A 196 42.50 -5.06 47.77
N ASN A 197 42.85 -3.82 48.18
CA ASN A 197 44.20 -3.29 48.26
C ASN A 197 44.81 -3.69 49.60
#